data_da44afe2405ed9635b45fa2299fcc7fb
#
_entry.id   da44afe2405ed9635b45fa2299fcc7fb
#
_cell.length_a   1.000
_cell.length_b   1.000
_cell.length_c   1.000
_cell.angle_alpha   90.00
_cell.angle_beta   90.00
_cell.angle_gamma   90.00
#
_symmetry.space_group_name_H-M   'P 1'
#
loop_
_entity.id
_entity.type
_entity.pdbx_description
1 polymer ?
#
loop_
_entity_poly.entity_id
_entity_poly.type
_entity_poly.pdbx_seq_one_letter_code
_entity_poly.pdbx_strand_id
1 'polypeptide(L)'
;MIYTSAIEHMHPDDGAKSLVECYKVMKPGAKMFLSCPNTPGNGYNTQYRAHVYEWGYDELKAKLAEIGFSIVQEVGLVSSVREMDDFYAKQEPALRDFYTRMKSYVPAAFLTAFMAIPFPREAKELLFIVQKPKGESINA
;
A
#
# COMPACT_ATOMS: atom_id res chain seq x y z
N MET A 1 -11.67 -10.99 -1.95
CA MET A 1 -11.03 -10.83 -3.29
C MET A 1 -9.55 -10.60 -3.09
N ILE A 2 -8.72 -11.06 -4.02
CA ILE A 2 -7.27 -10.78 -4.05
C ILE A 2 -7.00 -10.01 -5.35
N TYR A 3 -6.28 -8.89 -5.24
CA TYR A 3 -5.89 -8.03 -6.34
C TYR A 3 -4.46 -7.54 -6.09
N THR A 4 -3.49 -8.34 -6.50
CA THR A 4 -2.08 -8.14 -6.16
C THR A 4 -1.23 -8.05 -7.41
N SER A 5 -0.28 -7.12 -7.44
CA SER A 5 0.68 -6.93 -8.53
C SER A 5 0.02 -6.91 -9.91
N ALA A 6 -1.01 -6.09 -10.08
CA ALA A 6 -1.80 -6.03 -11.30
C ALA A 6 -2.06 -4.59 -11.77
N ILE A 7 -2.37 -3.68 -10.85
CA ILE A 7 -2.76 -2.30 -11.19
C ILE A 7 -1.62 -1.52 -11.84
N GLU A 8 -0.38 -1.84 -11.49
CA GLU A 8 0.84 -1.21 -12.01
C GLU A 8 1.12 -1.52 -13.48
N HIS A 9 0.49 -2.55 -14.02
CA HIS A 9 0.59 -2.93 -15.43
C HIS A 9 -0.47 -2.28 -16.33
N MET A 10 -1.30 -1.41 -15.76
CA MET A 10 -2.38 -0.73 -16.45
C MET A 10 -2.11 0.78 -16.55
N HIS A 11 -2.66 1.40 -17.58
CA HIS A 11 -2.78 2.86 -17.60
C HIS A 11 -3.64 3.30 -16.40
N PRO A 12 -3.38 4.45 -15.75
CA PRO A 12 -4.08 4.86 -14.53
C PRO A 12 -5.62 4.87 -14.66
N ASP A 13 -6.13 5.30 -15.82
CA ASP A 13 -7.58 5.28 -16.07
C ASP A 13 -8.16 3.86 -16.10
N ASP A 14 -7.44 2.91 -16.66
CA ASP A 14 -7.88 1.51 -16.74
C ASP A 14 -7.71 0.81 -15.39
N GLY A 15 -6.65 1.13 -14.66
CA GLY A 15 -6.48 0.71 -13.27
C GLY A 15 -7.65 1.19 -12.39
N ALA A 16 -8.02 2.47 -12.49
CA ALA A 16 -9.15 3.03 -11.78
C ALA A 16 -10.48 2.34 -12.16
N LYS A 17 -10.73 2.13 -13.47
CA LYS A 17 -11.92 1.39 -13.94
C LYS A 17 -11.94 -0.04 -13.39
N SER A 18 -10.80 -0.74 -13.38
CA SER A 18 -10.72 -2.10 -12.84
C SER A 18 -11.08 -2.17 -11.36
N LEU A 19 -10.67 -1.18 -10.56
CA LEU A 19 -11.07 -1.08 -9.14
C LEU A 19 -12.58 -0.83 -8.99
N VAL A 20 -13.18 0.00 -9.87
CA VAL A 20 -14.64 0.19 -9.91
C VAL A 20 -15.37 -1.11 -10.22
N GLU A 21 -14.89 -1.89 -11.20
CA GLU A 21 -15.49 -3.19 -11.52
C GLU A 21 -15.32 -4.20 -10.35
N CYS A 22 -14.17 -4.21 -9.70
CA CYS A 22 -14.00 -4.99 -8.46
C CYS A 22 -15.05 -4.60 -7.41
N TYR A 23 -15.25 -3.30 -7.19
CA TYR A 23 -16.25 -2.82 -6.24
C TYR A 23 -17.66 -3.28 -6.60
N LYS A 24 -18.04 -3.21 -7.88
CA LYS A 24 -19.38 -3.62 -8.35
C LYS A 24 -19.67 -5.10 -8.08
N VAL A 25 -18.70 -5.98 -8.37
CA VAL A 25 -18.90 -7.44 -8.23
C VAL A 25 -18.74 -7.95 -6.80
N MET A 26 -18.14 -7.18 -5.91
CA MET A 26 -18.00 -7.55 -4.50
C MET A 26 -19.34 -7.48 -3.78
N LYS A 27 -19.61 -8.48 -2.94
CA LYS A 27 -20.77 -8.44 -2.02
C LYS A 27 -20.56 -7.37 -0.95
N PRO A 28 -21.64 -6.72 -0.46
CA PRO A 28 -21.55 -5.85 0.71
C PRO A 28 -20.87 -6.55 1.89
N GLY A 29 -19.93 -5.88 2.54
CA GLY A 29 -19.13 -6.43 3.62
C GLY A 29 -17.94 -7.29 3.18
N ALA A 30 -17.78 -7.61 1.90
CA ALA A 30 -16.63 -8.35 1.41
C ALA A 30 -15.35 -7.50 1.46
N LYS A 31 -14.23 -8.16 1.69
CA LYS A 31 -12.90 -7.53 1.70
C LYS A 31 -12.12 -7.83 0.43
N MET A 32 -11.27 -6.88 0.05
CA MET A 32 -10.26 -7.04 -1.01
C MET A 32 -8.90 -6.75 -0.41
N PHE A 33 -7.93 -7.62 -0.73
CA PHE A 33 -6.50 -7.45 -0.46
C PHE A 33 -5.89 -6.92 -1.75
N LEU A 34 -5.42 -5.68 -1.72
CA LEU A 34 -4.83 -5.00 -2.85
C LEU A 34 -3.38 -4.68 -2.53
N SER A 35 -2.44 -5.19 -3.32
CA SER A 35 -1.04 -4.80 -3.21
C SER A 35 -0.50 -4.27 -4.54
N CYS A 36 0.39 -3.30 -4.44
CA CYS A 36 1.07 -2.70 -5.59
C CYS A 36 2.35 -1.98 -5.13
N PRO A 37 3.29 -1.69 -6.03
CA PRO A 37 4.37 -0.76 -5.76
C PRO A 37 3.87 0.60 -5.31
N ASN A 38 4.71 1.31 -4.53
CA ASN A 38 4.46 2.67 -4.07
C ASN A 38 5.48 3.62 -4.71
N THR A 39 5.04 4.49 -5.59
CA THR A 39 5.89 5.51 -6.20
C THR A 39 5.32 6.90 -5.94
N PRO A 40 5.82 7.60 -4.90
CA PRO A 40 5.36 8.95 -4.59
C PRO A 40 5.62 9.94 -5.73
N GLY A 41 4.64 10.79 -5.99
CA GLY A 41 4.74 11.88 -6.94
C GLY A 41 4.28 11.50 -8.35
N ASN A 42 5.18 11.17 -9.25
CA ASN A 42 4.81 10.86 -10.64
C ASN A 42 4.90 9.35 -10.89
N GLY A 43 3.76 8.67 -10.92
CA GLY A 43 3.64 7.22 -11.12
C GLY A 43 4.16 6.69 -12.44
N TYR A 44 4.45 7.54 -13.42
CA TYR A 44 5.15 7.17 -14.66
C TYR A 44 6.66 6.95 -14.48
N ASN A 45 7.23 7.40 -13.35
CA ASN A 45 8.61 7.09 -12.94
C ASN A 45 8.68 5.73 -12.26
N THR A 46 8.30 4.68 -12.95
CA THR A 46 8.16 3.33 -12.41
C THR A 46 9.48 2.73 -11.92
N GLN A 47 9.40 1.89 -10.88
CA GLN A 47 10.57 1.17 -10.32
C GLN A 47 11.04 0.04 -11.27
N TYR A 48 10.12 -0.51 -12.07
CA TYR A 48 10.38 -1.62 -12.97
C TYR A 48 9.91 -1.29 -14.40
N ARG A 49 10.71 -1.68 -15.37
CA ARG A 49 10.46 -1.40 -16.80
C ARG A 49 9.14 -1.98 -17.33
N ALA A 50 8.64 -3.05 -16.71
CA ALA A 50 7.38 -3.69 -17.11
C ALA A 50 6.13 -2.98 -16.58
N HIS A 51 6.29 -2.03 -15.67
CA HIS A 51 5.17 -1.28 -15.12
C HIS A 51 4.81 -0.11 -16.04
N VAL A 52 3.53 0.17 -16.14
CA VAL A 52 2.98 1.30 -16.92
C VAL A 52 2.79 2.50 -16.02
N TYR A 53 2.22 2.27 -14.82
CA TYR A 53 1.96 3.32 -13.84
C TYR A 53 1.97 2.75 -12.42
N GLU A 54 2.78 3.28 -11.55
CA GLU A 54 2.84 2.90 -10.13
C GLU A 54 2.15 3.95 -9.27
N TRP A 55 1.08 3.55 -8.61
CA TRP A 55 0.29 4.44 -7.74
C TRP A 55 1.07 4.80 -6.48
N GLY A 56 1.07 6.08 -6.11
CA GLY A 56 1.54 6.50 -4.80
C GLY A 56 0.51 6.21 -3.71
N TYR A 57 0.99 6.07 -2.47
CA TYR A 57 0.13 5.78 -1.31
C TYR A 57 -1.08 6.70 -1.21
N ASP A 58 -0.88 8.03 -1.24
CA ASP A 58 -1.97 9.00 -1.07
C ASP A 58 -2.95 8.98 -2.24
N GLU A 59 -2.43 8.85 -3.45
CA GLU A 59 -3.22 8.79 -4.67
C GLU A 59 -4.13 7.55 -4.69
N LEU A 60 -3.58 6.38 -4.43
CA LEU A 60 -4.34 5.14 -4.39
C LEU A 60 -5.37 5.15 -3.26
N LYS A 61 -4.99 5.64 -2.09
CA LYS A 61 -5.89 5.80 -0.94
C LYS A 61 -7.08 6.69 -1.27
N ALA A 62 -6.83 7.84 -1.90
CA ALA A 62 -7.89 8.75 -2.33
C ALA A 62 -8.81 8.10 -3.37
N LYS A 63 -8.24 7.38 -4.34
CA LYS A 63 -9.02 6.69 -5.37
C LYS A 63 -9.90 5.58 -4.78
N LEU A 64 -9.40 4.79 -3.84
CA LEU A 64 -10.18 3.77 -3.14
C LEU A 64 -11.35 4.37 -2.37
N ALA A 65 -11.13 5.50 -1.69
CA ALA A 65 -12.19 6.22 -0.97
C ALA A 65 -13.23 6.83 -1.95
N GLU A 66 -12.79 7.40 -3.07
CA GLU A 66 -13.67 7.95 -4.13
C GLU A 66 -14.60 6.87 -4.69
N ILE A 67 -14.10 5.64 -4.89
CA ILE A 67 -14.90 4.49 -5.38
C ILE A 67 -15.93 4.03 -4.33
N GLY A 68 -15.69 4.33 -3.05
CA GLY A 68 -16.57 3.96 -1.95
C GLY A 68 -16.07 2.82 -1.06
N PHE A 69 -14.82 2.40 -1.20
CA PHE A 69 -14.22 1.43 -0.30
C PHE A 69 -13.95 2.05 1.08
N SER A 70 -14.21 1.29 2.13
CA SER A 70 -13.67 1.56 3.46
C SER A 70 -12.31 0.91 3.61
N ILE A 71 -11.31 1.67 4.04
CA ILE A 71 -9.98 1.14 4.30
C ILE A 71 -9.99 0.51 5.70
N VAL A 72 -9.71 -0.79 5.76
CA VAL A 72 -9.69 -1.59 6.99
C VAL A 72 -8.30 -1.61 7.59
N GLN A 73 -7.28 -1.75 6.73
CA GLN A 73 -5.89 -1.79 7.15
C GLN A 73 -4.98 -1.32 6.02
N GLU A 74 -3.90 -0.70 6.40
CA GLU A 74 -2.83 -0.23 5.52
C GLU A 74 -1.51 -0.80 6.05
N VAL A 75 -0.73 -1.42 5.17
CA VAL A 75 0.51 -2.10 5.55
C VAL A 75 1.59 -1.80 4.52
N GLY A 76 2.77 -1.43 4.98
CA GLY A 76 3.96 -1.46 4.14
C GLY A 76 4.50 -2.88 4.05
N LEU A 77 4.77 -3.39 2.84
CA LEU A 77 5.23 -4.76 2.67
C LEU A 77 6.75 -4.87 2.63
N VAL A 78 7.42 -3.95 1.97
CA VAL A 78 8.87 -3.96 1.82
C VAL A 78 9.41 -2.54 1.65
N SER A 79 10.67 -2.36 2.02
CA SER A 79 11.46 -1.17 1.69
C SER A 79 12.91 -1.56 1.44
N SER A 80 13.77 -0.63 1.06
CA SER A 80 15.21 -0.85 1.01
C SER A 80 15.87 -0.44 2.32
N VAL A 81 17.05 -1.00 2.61
CA VAL A 81 17.84 -0.61 3.79
C VAL A 81 18.14 0.90 3.75
N ARG A 82 18.48 1.44 2.59
CA ARG A 82 18.79 2.86 2.43
C ARG A 82 17.60 3.76 2.79
N GLU A 83 16.42 3.43 2.29
CA GLU A 83 15.20 4.21 2.58
C GLU A 83 14.83 4.13 4.05
N MET A 84 14.96 2.96 4.65
CA MET A 84 14.75 2.79 6.09
C MET A 84 15.80 3.56 6.90
N ASP A 85 17.06 3.55 6.51
CA ASP A 85 18.11 4.33 7.15
C ASP A 85 17.79 5.84 7.09
N ASP A 86 17.40 6.35 5.92
CA ASP A 86 17.04 7.75 5.70
C ASP A 86 15.79 8.16 6.48
N PHE A 87 14.81 7.26 6.59
CA PHE A 87 13.58 7.48 7.35
C PHE A 87 13.85 7.48 8.85
N TYR A 88 14.51 6.43 9.39
CA TYR A 88 14.73 6.30 10.82
C TYR A 88 15.74 7.32 11.35
N ALA A 89 16.67 7.80 10.53
CA ALA A 89 17.57 8.90 10.92
C ALA A 89 16.85 10.19 11.34
N LYS A 90 15.64 10.41 10.81
CA LYS A 90 14.80 11.58 11.08
C LYS A 90 13.81 11.39 12.23
N GLN A 91 13.73 10.16 12.78
CA GLN A 91 12.79 9.84 13.84
C GLN A 91 13.32 10.26 15.22
N GLU A 92 12.45 10.18 16.22
CA GLU A 92 12.82 10.40 17.63
C GLU A 92 13.95 9.46 18.06
N PRO A 93 14.82 9.86 19.00
CA PRO A 93 15.99 9.09 19.43
C PRO A 93 15.66 7.65 19.80
N ALA A 94 14.58 7.41 20.53
CA ALA A 94 14.19 6.06 20.97
C ALA A 94 13.89 5.12 19.78
N LEU A 95 13.19 5.61 18.75
CA LEU A 95 12.84 4.83 17.57
C LEU A 95 14.07 4.59 16.69
N ARG A 96 14.92 5.61 16.54
CA ARG A 96 16.19 5.50 15.82
C ARG A 96 17.13 4.50 16.49
N ASP A 97 17.26 4.53 17.83
CA ASP A 97 18.11 3.61 18.58
C ASP A 97 17.58 2.18 18.51
N PHE A 98 16.25 2.01 18.56
CA PHE A 98 15.61 0.72 18.35
C PHE A 98 15.95 0.15 16.96
N TYR A 99 15.77 0.95 15.90
CA TYR A 99 16.12 0.54 14.54
C TYR A 99 17.60 0.16 14.41
N THR A 100 18.49 0.98 14.97
CA THR A 100 19.94 0.73 14.94
C THR A 100 20.32 -0.59 15.63
N ARG A 101 19.69 -0.91 16.76
CA ARG A 101 19.88 -2.20 17.43
C ARG A 101 19.36 -3.35 16.57
N MET A 102 18.17 -3.21 16.00
CA MET A 102 17.59 -4.25 15.14
C MET A 102 18.49 -4.57 13.95
N LYS A 103 19.15 -3.57 13.33
CA LYS A 103 20.14 -3.78 12.25
C LYS A 103 21.30 -4.71 12.65
N SER A 104 21.66 -4.76 13.92
CA SER A 104 22.76 -5.59 14.41
C SER A 104 22.38 -7.06 14.59
N TYR A 105 21.08 -7.38 14.69
CA TYR A 105 20.61 -8.73 15.02
C TYR A 105 19.76 -9.36 13.92
N VAL A 106 19.13 -8.56 13.07
CA VAL A 106 18.14 -9.03 12.10
C VAL A 106 18.71 -8.91 10.68
N PRO A 107 18.66 -10.00 9.87
CA PRO A 107 19.04 -9.92 8.46
C PRO A 107 18.25 -8.83 7.72
N ALA A 108 18.92 -8.10 6.83
CA ALA A 108 18.38 -6.92 6.16
C ALA A 108 17.01 -7.17 5.48
N ALA A 109 16.84 -8.33 4.84
CA ALA A 109 15.58 -8.68 4.16
C ALA A 109 14.38 -8.75 5.12
N PHE A 110 14.58 -9.30 6.33
CA PHE A 110 13.53 -9.34 7.35
C PHE A 110 13.33 -7.97 8.01
N LEU A 111 14.44 -7.25 8.25
CA LEU A 111 14.39 -5.95 8.88
C LEU A 111 13.58 -4.98 8.03
N THR A 112 13.85 -4.88 6.73
CA THR A 112 13.18 -3.92 5.84
C THR A 112 11.70 -4.24 5.68
N ALA A 113 11.33 -5.52 5.61
CA ALA A 113 9.92 -5.92 5.60
C ALA A 113 9.22 -5.58 6.93
N PHE A 114 9.82 -6.01 8.06
CA PHE A 114 9.23 -5.79 9.38
C PHE A 114 9.08 -4.31 9.73
N MET A 115 10.11 -3.50 9.44
CA MET A 115 10.12 -2.08 9.76
C MET A 115 9.27 -1.24 8.79
N ALA A 116 8.92 -1.75 7.63
CA ALA A 116 8.00 -1.10 6.70
C ALA A 116 6.52 -1.22 7.12
N ILE A 117 6.16 -2.26 7.88
CA ILE A 117 4.75 -2.56 8.25
C ILE A 117 4.01 -1.35 8.82
N PRO A 118 4.54 -0.62 9.82
CA PRO A 118 3.83 0.51 10.42
C PRO A 118 3.90 1.80 9.59
N PHE A 119 4.68 1.83 8.51
CA PHE A 119 4.94 3.04 7.71
C PHE A 119 4.65 2.80 6.22
N PRO A 120 3.39 2.50 5.85
CA PRO A 120 3.05 2.18 4.46
C PRO A 120 3.38 3.30 3.48
N ARG A 121 3.32 4.56 3.90
CA ARG A 121 3.69 5.72 3.06
C ARG A 121 5.15 5.69 2.62
N GLU A 122 6.05 5.15 3.46
CA GLU A 122 7.50 5.08 3.23
C GLU A 122 7.94 3.73 2.64
N ALA A 123 7.01 2.79 2.52
CA ALA A 123 7.29 1.48 1.95
C ALA A 123 7.38 1.53 0.43
N LYS A 124 8.12 0.60 -0.17
CA LYS A 124 8.18 0.42 -1.63
C LYS A 124 7.00 -0.34 -2.20
N GLU A 125 6.38 -1.17 -1.38
CA GLU A 125 5.16 -1.88 -1.73
C GLU A 125 4.10 -1.68 -0.66
N LEU A 126 2.88 -1.55 -1.10
CA LEU A 126 1.69 -1.32 -0.29
C LEU A 126 0.83 -2.56 -0.24
N LEU A 127 0.17 -2.76 0.89
CA LEU A 127 -1.00 -3.61 1.00
C LEU A 127 -2.14 -2.80 1.63
N PHE A 128 -3.20 -2.60 0.88
CA PHE A 128 -4.48 -2.13 1.39
C PHE A 128 -5.43 -3.31 1.59
N ILE A 129 -5.98 -3.44 2.79
CA ILE A 129 -7.15 -4.28 3.03
C ILE A 129 -8.34 -3.35 3.03
N VAL A 130 -9.15 -3.44 1.99
CA VAL A 130 -10.33 -2.60 1.81
C VAL A 130 -11.61 -3.42 1.87
N GLN A 131 -12.70 -2.79 2.24
CA GLN A 131 -14.00 -3.43 2.36
C GLN A 131 -15.05 -2.64 1.57
N LYS A 132 -15.89 -3.35 0.84
CA LYS A 132 -17.16 -2.77 0.38
C LYS A 132 -18.08 -2.61 1.59
N PRO A 133 -18.53 -1.40 1.92
CA PRO A 133 -19.41 -1.18 3.08
C PRO A 133 -20.61 -2.13 3.06
N LYS A 134 -21.02 -2.57 4.24
CA LYS A 134 -22.35 -3.17 4.38
C LYS A 134 -23.34 -2.04 4.15
N GLY A 135 -24.24 -2.19 3.19
CA GLY A 135 -25.35 -1.24 3.07
C GLY A 135 -26.01 -1.07 4.44
N GLU A 136 -26.46 0.14 4.76
CA GLU A 136 -27.29 0.33 5.96
C GLU A 136 -28.44 -0.67 5.87
N SER A 137 -28.57 -1.52 6.87
CA SER A 137 -29.82 -2.27 7.08
C SER A 137 -30.86 -1.21 7.36
N ILE A 138 -31.70 -0.91 6.37
CA ILE A 138 -32.93 -0.18 6.64
C ILE A 138 -33.67 -1.13 7.60
N ASN A 139 -33.60 -0.82 8.89
CA ASN A 139 -34.44 -1.47 9.87
C ASN A 139 -35.87 -1.11 9.48
N ALA A 140 -36.53 -2.04 8.85
CA ALA A 140 -37.95 -1.99 8.59
C ALA A 140 -38.73 -2.34 9.87
#